data_51377eb9ec0a6a7e164bf382f7aca68e
#
_entry.id   51377eb9ec0a6a7e164bf382f7aca68e
#
_cell.length_a   1.000
_cell.length_b   1.000
_cell.length_c   1.000
_cell.angle_alpha   90.00
_cell.angle_beta   90.00
_cell.angle_gamma   90.00
#
_symmetry.space_group_name_H-M   'P 1'
#
loop_
_entity.id
_entity.type
_entity.pdbx_description
1 polymer ?
#
loop_
_entity_poly.entity_id
_entity_poly.type
_entity_poly.pdbx_seq_one_letter_code
_entity_poly.pdbx_strand_id
1 'polypeptide(L)'
;MDKRLIGAIEAGGTKMVLATGYADGAIVERASIPTEEPARTVPAMIDWFASKGIAALGIAAFGPTAVNPKSPEYGHILQTPKLAWRGYDFLGEMQRGLAVPCGYDTDVNGACLGEAMYGAGKGLDNVVYITVGTGIGAGVYVGGQLLHGMLHPEAGHITLARVPGDEDFACHCPSHDSCFEGLAAGPAVVARYGVERASEMADDEGFLELESTYIAQGIATYIYTLSPQRIVLGGGVPDHAPKLMPRVRAKVLEQINGYLATPELADIDTYIVPPACDGNQGVLGAIALGARALEG
;
A
#
# COMPACT_ATOMS: atom_id res chain seq x y z
N MET A 1 7.42 -2.75 -27.79
CA MET A 1 6.61 -2.47 -26.59
C MET A 1 5.15 -2.58 -26.98
N ASP A 2 4.36 -3.24 -26.17
CA ASP A 2 2.92 -3.38 -26.39
C ASP A 2 2.28 -1.99 -26.29
N LYS A 3 1.55 -1.59 -27.33
CA LYS A 3 0.89 -0.27 -27.40
C LYS A 3 -0.60 -0.36 -27.06
N ARG A 4 -1.05 -1.48 -26.48
CA ARG A 4 -2.43 -1.60 -26.02
C ARG A 4 -2.64 -0.68 -24.82
N LEU A 5 -3.71 0.09 -24.87
CA LEU A 5 -4.09 0.98 -23.79
C LEU A 5 -4.67 0.18 -22.61
N ILE A 6 -4.21 0.42 -21.41
CA ILE A 6 -4.61 -0.26 -20.19
C ILE A 6 -5.36 0.73 -19.33
N GLY A 7 -6.53 0.33 -18.82
CA GLY A 7 -7.26 1.03 -17.78
C GLY A 7 -6.68 0.70 -16.41
N ALA A 8 -6.69 1.66 -15.51
CA ALA A 8 -6.23 1.51 -14.14
C ALA A 8 -7.18 2.15 -13.14
N ILE A 9 -7.47 1.45 -12.05
CA ILE A 9 -8.23 1.97 -10.91
C ILE A 9 -7.39 1.79 -9.65
N GLU A 10 -7.05 2.91 -9.02
CA GLU A 10 -6.63 2.94 -7.63
C GLU A 10 -7.88 3.28 -6.80
N ALA A 11 -8.48 2.27 -6.21
CA ALA A 11 -9.71 2.41 -5.43
C ALA A 11 -9.36 2.74 -3.99
N GLY A 12 -9.49 4.00 -3.63
CA GLY A 12 -9.28 4.47 -2.27
C GLY A 12 -10.57 4.61 -1.47
N GLY A 13 -10.45 4.65 -0.14
CA GLY A 13 -11.59 4.82 0.75
C GLY A 13 -12.35 6.14 0.60
N THR A 14 -11.76 7.18 0.02
CA THR A 14 -12.37 8.52 -0.13
C THR A 14 -12.60 8.90 -1.58
N LYS A 15 -11.71 8.46 -2.46
CA LYS A 15 -11.74 8.72 -3.89
C LYS A 15 -11.29 7.50 -4.67
N MET A 16 -11.82 7.34 -5.87
CA MET A 16 -11.32 6.44 -6.90
C MET A 16 -10.45 7.25 -7.86
N VAL A 17 -9.21 6.83 -8.06
CA VAL A 17 -8.35 7.42 -9.10
C VAL A 17 -8.41 6.50 -10.32
N LEU A 18 -8.82 7.06 -11.44
CA LEU A 18 -8.93 6.38 -12.72
C LEU A 18 -7.80 6.86 -13.62
N ALA A 19 -7.20 5.96 -14.37
CA ALA A 19 -6.22 6.33 -15.36
C ALA A 19 -6.25 5.41 -16.57
N THR A 20 -5.68 5.89 -17.66
CA THR A 20 -5.27 5.05 -18.79
C THR A 20 -3.78 5.21 -19.00
N GLY A 21 -3.11 4.14 -19.42
CA GLY A 21 -1.66 4.17 -19.64
C GLY A 21 -1.18 2.96 -20.43
N TYR A 22 0.12 2.83 -20.55
CA TYR A 22 0.77 1.72 -21.27
C TYR A 22 1.60 0.86 -20.31
N ALA A 23 1.92 -0.34 -20.73
CA ALA A 23 2.71 -1.30 -19.94
C ALA A 23 4.13 -0.82 -19.56
N ASP A 24 4.63 0.25 -20.17
CA ASP A 24 5.89 0.88 -19.82
C ASP A 24 5.78 1.90 -18.66
N GLY A 25 4.56 2.10 -18.13
CA GLY A 25 4.27 3.04 -17.06
C GLY A 25 3.89 4.45 -17.52
N ALA A 26 3.82 4.72 -18.82
CA ALA A 26 3.37 6.01 -19.33
C ALA A 26 1.86 6.20 -19.08
N ILE A 27 1.50 7.17 -18.23
CA ILE A 27 0.11 7.56 -17.97
C ILE A 27 -0.35 8.49 -19.07
N VAL A 28 -1.48 8.19 -19.72
CA VAL A 28 -2.06 8.98 -20.82
C VAL A 28 -3.11 9.95 -20.31
N GLU A 29 -4.00 9.49 -19.45
CA GLU A 29 -5.10 10.29 -18.89
C GLU A 29 -5.37 9.87 -17.46
N ARG A 30 -5.80 10.81 -16.62
CA ARG A 30 -6.12 10.58 -15.22
C ARG A 30 -7.36 11.36 -14.82
N ALA A 31 -8.23 10.75 -14.02
CA ALA A 31 -9.39 11.37 -13.40
C ALA A 31 -9.51 10.92 -11.94
N SER A 32 -10.32 11.64 -11.17
CA SER A 32 -10.66 11.25 -9.80
C SER A 32 -12.14 11.48 -9.57
N ILE A 33 -12.80 10.49 -8.99
CA ILE A 33 -14.21 10.56 -8.60
C ILE A 33 -14.35 10.21 -7.10
N PRO A 34 -15.37 10.74 -6.39
CA PRO A 34 -15.59 10.39 -5.00
C PRO A 34 -15.93 8.89 -4.84
N THR A 35 -15.50 8.29 -3.72
CA THR A 35 -15.97 6.96 -3.33
C THR A 35 -17.30 7.08 -2.60
N GLU A 36 -18.39 7.00 -3.35
CA GLU A 36 -19.75 6.93 -2.85
C GLU A 36 -20.21 5.46 -2.70
N GLU A 37 -21.51 5.21 -2.71
CA GLU A 37 -22.06 3.86 -2.77
C GLU A 37 -21.74 3.17 -4.11
N PRO A 38 -21.57 1.83 -4.14
CA PRO A 38 -21.25 1.10 -5.37
C PRO A 38 -22.20 1.41 -6.52
N ALA A 39 -23.50 1.54 -6.24
CA ALA A 39 -24.53 1.82 -7.25
C ALA A 39 -24.33 3.15 -8.00
N ARG A 40 -23.53 4.08 -7.47
CA ARG A 40 -23.15 5.33 -8.12
C ARG A 40 -21.74 5.30 -8.68
N THR A 41 -20.79 4.82 -7.84
CA THR A 41 -19.36 4.86 -8.16
C THR A 41 -19.02 3.91 -9.31
N VAL A 42 -19.54 2.68 -9.30
CA VAL A 42 -19.19 1.68 -10.31
C VAL A 42 -19.66 2.03 -11.70
N PRO A 43 -20.94 2.44 -11.93
CA PRO A 43 -21.37 2.92 -13.23
C PRO A 43 -20.55 4.12 -13.73
N ALA A 44 -20.23 5.08 -12.87
CA ALA A 44 -19.40 6.24 -13.25
C ALA A 44 -17.99 5.84 -13.73
N MET A 45 -17.38 4.81 -13.10
CA MET A 45 -16.10 4.26 -13.55
C MET A 45 -16.25 3.56 -14.92
N ILE A 46 -17.27 2.73 -15.08
CA ILE A 46 -17.55 2.04 -16.34
C ILE A 46 -17.75 3.06 -17.48
N ASP A 47 -18.57 4.07 -17.27
CA ASP A 47 -18.83 5.12 -18.25
C ASP A 47 -17.55 5.88 -18.62
N TRP A 48 -16.67 6.14 -17.64
CA TRP A 48 -15.40 6.81 -17.90
C TRP A 48 -14.48 5.98 -18.82
N PHE A 49 -14.43 4.65 -18.65
CA PHE A 49 -13.59 3.77 -19.47
C PHE A 49 -14.24 3.38 -20.80
N ALA A 50 -15.56 3.36 -20.91
CA ALA A 50 -16.29 2.82 -22.07
C ALA A 50 -15.88 3.42 -23.43
N SER A 51 -15.48 4.71 -23.44
CA SER A 51 -15.05 5.42 -24.66
C SER A 51 -13.54 5.37 -24.90
N LYS A 52 -12.75 4.77 -24.02
CA LYS A 52 -11.28 4.86 -24.06
C LYS A 52 -10.63 3.77 -24.92
N GLY A 53 -11.34 2.67 -25.24
CA GLY A 53 -10.77 1.56 -26.01
C GLY A 53 -9.67 0.81 -25.28
N ILE A 54 -9.77 0.67 -23.95
CA ILE A 54 -8.81 -0.09 -23.14
C ILE A 54 -8.84 -1.57 -23.51
N ALA A 55 -7.68 -2.21 -23.55
CA ALA A 55 -7.54 -3.63 -23.83
C ALA A 55 -7.59 -4.52 -22.58
N ALA A 56 -7.31 -3.94 -21.43
CA ALA A 56 -7.41 -4.58 -20.11
C ALA A 56 -7.63 -3.53 -19.04
N LEU A 57 -8.04 -3.97 -17.84
CA LEU A 57 -8.18 -3.13 -16.65
C LEU A 57 -7.38 -3.73 -15.49
N GLY A 58 -6.64 -2.90 -14.77
CA GLY A 58 -6.09 -3.27 -13.48
C GLY A 58 -6.78 -2.51 -12.36
N ILE A 59 -7.01 -3.19 -11.25
CA ILE A 59 -7.71 -2.65 -10.08
C ILE A 59 -6.86 -2.89 -8.83
N ALA A 60 -6.44 -1.83 -8.17
CA ALA A 60 -5.81 -1.82 -6.87
C ALA A 60 -6.86 -1.33 -5.84
N ALA A 61 -7.45 -2.25 -5.08
CA ALA A 61 -8.66 -1.98 -4.30
C ALA A 61 -8.36 -1.81 -2.81
N PHE A 62 -9.05 -0.85 -2.15
CA PHE A 62 -9.04 -0.78 -0.69
C PHE A 62 -9.54 -2.08 -0.07
N GLY A 63 -9.02 -2.39 1.11
CA GLY A 63 -9.32 -3.63 1.81
C GLY A 63 -10.32 -3.50 2.97
N PRO A 64 -10.56 -4.65 3.63
CA PRO A 64 -10.15 -5.99 3.20
C PRO A 64 -10.85 -6.42 1.91
N THR A 65 -10.13 -7.13 1.03
CA THR A 65 -10.66 -7.63 -0.24
C THR A 65 -10.12 -9.02 -0.58
N ALA A 66 -10.91 -9.82 -1.29
CA ALA A 66 -10.54 -11.18 -1.64
C ALA A 66 -9.64 -11.20 -2.88
N VAL A 67 -8.36 -11.49 -2.68
CA VAL A 67 -7.34 -11.49 -3.74
C VAL A 67 -6.94 -12.90 -4.22
N ASN A 68 -7.48 -13.96 -3.62
CA ASN A 68 -7.19 -15.32 -4.04
C ASN A 68 -8.07 -15.72 -5.23
N PRO A 69 -7.50 -15.94 -6.45
CA PRO A 69 -8.29 -16.28 -7.64
C PRO A 69 -9.06 -17.61 -7.54
N LYS A 70 -8.71 -18.46 -6.56
CA LYS A 70 -9.40 -19.73 -6.32
C LYS A 70 -10.58 -19.59 -5.36
N SER A 71 -10.75 -18.43 -4.74
CA SER A 71 -11.89 -18.15 -3.85
C SER A 71 -13.13 -17.83 -4.68
N PRO A 72 -14.33 -18.31 -4.28
CA PRO A 72 -15.58 -17.88 -4.88
C PRO A 72 -15.87 -16.39 -4.66
N GLU A 73 -15.21 -15.76 -3.70
CA GLU A 73 -15.33 -14.33 -3.39
C GLU A 73 -14.23 -13.48 -4.06
N TYR A 74 -13.41 -14.07 -4.97
CA TYR A 74 -12.35 -13.33 -5.65
C TYR A 74 -12.87 -12.03 -6.25
N GLY A 75 -12.23 -10.90 -5.91
CA GLY A 75 -12.63 -9.58 -6.37
C GLY A 75 -13.74 -8.90 -5.56
N HIS A 76 -14.25 -9.55 -4.49
CA HIS A 76 -15.21 -8.93 -3.58
C HIS A 76 -14.51 -8.08 -2.53
N ILE A 77 -15.10 -6.95 -2.20
CA ILE A 77 -14.76 -6.18 -0.99
C ILE A 77 -15.35 -6.92 0.21
N LEU A 78 -14.53 -7.26 1.19
CA LEU A 78 -14.95 -8.05 2.36
C LEU A 78 -15.51 -7.16 3.49
N GLN A 79 -15.11 -7.39 4.74
CA GLN A 79 -15.58 -6.65 5.92
C GLN A 79 -14.88 -5.29 6.05
N THR A 80 -15.34 -4.32 5.30
CA THR A 80 -14.84 -2.94 5.33
C THR A 80 -15.70 -2.04 6.23
N PRO A 81 -15.16 -0.94 6.80
CA PRO A 81 -15.96 0.10 7.43
C PRO A 81 -17.00 0.76 6.52
N LYS A 82 -16.81 0.69 5.20
CA LYS A 82 -17.76 1.20 4.20
C LYS A 82 -18.89 0.21 3.99
N LEU A 83 -19.98 0.33 4.76
CA LEU A 83 -21.06 -0.64 4.83
C LEU A 83 -21.65 -1.01 3.47
N ALA A 84 -21.84 -0.05 2.57
CA ALA A 84 -22.42 -0.29 1.24
C ALA A 84 -21.52 -1.13 0.32
N TRP A 85 -20.20 -1.19 0.62
CA TRP A 85 -19.23 -1.97 -0.13
C TRP A 85 -19.02 -3.40 0.41
N ARG A 86 -19.56 -3.73 1.59
CA ARG A 86 -19.39 -5.06 2.18
C ARG A 86 -19.99 -6.16 1.32
N GLY A 87 -19.19 -7.17 0.98
CA GLY A 87 -19.62 -8.28 0.13
C GLY A 87 -19.86 -7.90 -1.34
N TYR A 88 -19.48 -6.69 -1.76
CA TYR A 88 -19.74 -6.22 -3.12
C TYR A 88 -18.75 -6.86 -4.11
N ASP A 89 -19.26 -7.49 -5.17
CA ASP A 89 -18.50 -8.08 -6.28
C ASP A 89 -17.92 -6.98 -7.19
N PHE A 90 -16.88 -6.30 -6.71
CA PHE A 90 -16.30 -5.16 -7.42
C PHE A 90 -15.64 -5.56 -8.74
N LEU A 91 -14.82 -6.60 -8.72
CA LEU A 91 -14.14 -7.10 -9.93
C LEU A 91 -15.16 -7.57 -10.97
N GLY A 92 -16.14 -8.40 -10.56
CA GLY A 92 -17.12 -8.96 -11.48
C GLY A 92 -18.02 -7.89 -12.12
N GLU A 93 -18.38 -6.84 -11.39
CA GLU A 93 -19.13 -5.72 -11.97
C GLU A 93 -18.33 -4.95 -13.02
N MET A 94 -17.03 -4.69 -12.75
CA MET A 94 -16.15 -4.03 -13.73
C MET A 94 -15.95 -4.90 -14.97
N GLN A 95 -15.76 -6.23 -14.80
CA GLN A 95 -15.62 -7.18 -15.90
C GLN A 95 -16.89 -7.23 -16.77
N ARG A 96 -18.06 -7.27 -16.14
CA ARG A 96 -19.35 -7.27 -16.86
C ARG A 96 -19.57 -5.98 -17.64
N GLY A 97 -19.22 -4.84 -17.02
CA GLY A 97 -19.43 -3.53 -17.63
C GLY A 97 -18.50 -3.19 -18.79
N LEU A 98 -17.25 -3.65 -18.74
CA LEU A 98 -16.23 -3.28 -19.73
C LEU A 98 -15.87 -4.42 -20.70
N ALA A 99 -16.18 -5.67 -20.36
CA ALA A 99 -15.87 -6.87 -21.14
C ALA A 99 -14.39 -6.99 -21.58
N VAL A 100 -13.47 -6.61 -20.68
CA VAL A 100 -12.01 -6.73 -20.89
C VAL A 100 -11.39 -7.60 -19.80
N PRO A 101 -10.21 -8.24 -20.04
CA PRO A 101 -9.44 -8.90 -19.00
C PRO A 101 -9.12 -7.93 -17.84
N CYS A 102 -9.24 -8.41 -16.60
CA CYS A 102 -8.98 -7.59 -15.42
C CYS A 102 -7.96 -8.25 -14.49
N GLY A 103 -6.96 -7.48 -14.07
CA GLY A 103 -6.07 -7.80 -12.94
C GLY A 103 -6.58 -7.13 -11.67
N TYR A 104 -6.48 -7.83 -10.52
CA TYR A 104 -7.05 -7.34 -9.27
C TYR A 104 -6.13 -7.64 -8.08
N ASP A 105 -5.92 -6.64 -7.24
CA ASP A 105 -5.19 -6.79 -5.98
C ASP A 105 -5.58 -5.69 -4.97
N THR A 106 -4.97 -5.68 -3.78
CA THR A 106 -5.15 -4.61 -2.80
C THR A 106 -4.46 -3.32 -3.27
N ASP A 107 -4.89 -2.19 -2.73
CA ASP A 107 -4.27 -0.87 -2.98
C ASP A 107 -2.79 -0.85 -2.58
N VAL A 108 -2.43 -1.43 -1.44
CA VAL A 108 -1.04 -1.49 -0.98
C VAL A 108 -0.18 -2.44 -1.83
N ASN A 109 -0.72 -3.57 -2.28
CA ASN A 109 -0.04 -4.45 -3.24
C ASN A 109 0.10 -3.77 -4.61
N GLY A 110 -0.92 -3.03 -5.04
CA GLY A 110 -0.83 -2.18 -6.22
C GLY A 110 0.32 -1.17 -6.09
N ALA A 111 0.39 -0.44 -4.98
CA ALA A 111 1.47 0.51 -4.74
C ALA A 111 2.86 -0.16 -4.74
N CYS A 112 2.97 -1.34 -4.11
CA CYS A 112 4.19 -2.14 -4.12
C CYS A 112 4.60 -2.54 -5.55
N LEU A 113 3.64 -3.02 -6.34
CA LEU A 113 3.89 -3.40 -7.73
C LEU A 113 4.31 -2.19 -8.58
N GLY A 114 3.69 -1.04 -8.37
CA GLY A 114 4.07 0.22 -9.03
C GLY A 114 5.52 0.59 -8.75
N GLU A 115 5.93 0.57 -7.48
CA GLU A 115 7.31 0.85 -7.08
C GLU A 115 8.30 -0.22 -7.59
N ALA A 116 7.91 -1.49 -7.58
CA ALA A 116 8.75 -2.59 -8.08
C ALA A 116 8.97 -2.52 -9.59
N MET A 117 7.94 -2.13 -10.35
CA MET A 117 8.02 -2.10 -11.82
C MET A 117 8.58 -0.79 -12.36
N TYR A 118 8.23 0.35 -11.75
CA TYR A 118 8.49 1.68 -12.33
C TYR A 118 9.22 2.64 -11.39
N GLY A 119 9.23 2.37 -10.09
CA GLY A 119 9.75 3.27 -9.07
C GLY A 119 11.04 2.80 -8.39
N ALA A 120 11.10 2.97 -7.09
CA ALA A 120 12.29 2.74 -6.26
C ALA A 120 12.77 1.28 -6.24
N GLY A 121 11.89 0.31 -6.53
CA GLY A 121 12.20 -1.11 -6.59
C GLY A 121 12.53 -1.63 -7.99
N LYS A 122 12.59 -0.77 -9.01
CA LYS A 122 12.78 -1.18 -10.39
C LYS A 122 14.06 -2.02 -10.59
N GLY A 123 13.88 -3.20 -11.19
CA GLY A 123 14.97 -4.14 -11.46
C GLY A 123 15.33 -5.05 -10.29
N LEU A 124 14.58 -5.00 -9.18
CA LEU A 124 14.73 -5.87 -8.02
C LEU A 124 13.61 -6.92 -8.01
N ASP A 125 13.93 -8.10 -7.48
CA ASP A 125 13.00 -9.23 -7.38
C ASP A 125 12.27 -9.29 -6.03
N ASN A 126 12.80 -8.61 -4.99
CA ASN A 126 12.25 -8.64 -3.64
C ASN A 126 12.18 -7.21 -3.07
N VAL A 127 10.96 -6.67 -3.00
CA VAL A 127 10.66 -5.31 -2.54
C VAL A 127 9.52 -5.35 -1.55
N VAL A 128 9.62 -4.58 -0.46
CA VAL A 128 8.51 -4.32 0.45
C VAL A 128 8.15 -2.85 0.39
N TYR A 129 6.90 -2.55 0.09
CA TYR A 129 6.33 -1.23 0.19
C TYR A 129 5.52 -1.12 1.48
N ILE A 130 5.77 -0.11 2.29
CA ILE A 130 5.06 0.15 3.55
C ILE A 130 4.39 1.51 3.44
N THR A 131 3.10 1.57 3.72
CA THR A 131 2.38 2.84 3.87
C THR A 131 2.03 3.06 5.33
N VAL A 132 2.39 4.22 5.89
CA VAL A 132 2.00 4.67 7.23
C VAL A 132 1.13 5.92 7.06
N GLY A 133 -0.17 5.74 7.19
CA GLY A 133 -1.17 6.78 6.94
C GLY A 133 -2.36 6.65 7.87
N THR A 134 -3.60 6.63 7.34
CA THR A 134 -4.82 6.35 8.13
C THR A 134 -4.78 4.94 8.72
N GLY A 135 -4.14 4.00 8.04
CA GLY A 135 -3.76 2.69 8.54
C GLY A 135 -2.30 2.41 8.22
N ILE A 136 -1.83 1.20 8.54
CA ILE A 136 -0.53 0.68 8.11
C ILE A 136 -0.74 -0.59 7.30
N GLY A 137 -0.28 -0.57 6.06
CA GLY A 137 -0.25 -1.73 5.19
C GLY A 137 1.14 -1.97 4.62
N ALA A 138 1.41 -3.22 4.24
CA ALA A 138 2.60 -3.52 3.47
C ALA A 138 2.28 -4.41 2.27
N GLY A 139 2.68 -3.96 1.09
CA GLY A 139 2.74 -4.75 -0.12
C GLY A 139 4.08 -5.48 -0.18
N VAL A 140 4.04 -6.75 -0.55
CA VAL A 140 5.22 -7.61 -0.57
C VAL A 140 5.39 -8.20 -1.97
N TYR A 141 6.52 -7.89 -2.60
CA TYR A 141 6.92 -8.39 -3.90
C TYR A 141 8.13 -9.30 -3.73
N VAL A 142 7.99 -10.58 -4.04
CA VAL A 142 9.01 -11.61 -3.84
C VAL A 142 9.13 -12.49 -5.07
N GLY A 143 10.36 -12.71 -5.55
CA GLY A 143 10.61 -13.53 -6.73
C GLY A 143 9.90 -13.00 -7.99
N GLY A 144 9.77 -11.69 -8.11
CA GLY A 144 9.11 -11.08 -9.27
C GLY A 144 7.59 -11.07 -9.21
N GLN A 145 6.96 -11.43 -8.09
CA GLN A 145 5.49 -11.49 -7.95
C GLN A 145 5.02 -10.94 -6.60
N LEU A 146 3.78 -10.45 -6.56
CA LEU A 146 3.12 -10.11 -5.31
C LEU A 146 2.90 -11.36 -4.46
N LEU A 147 3.15 -11.25 -3.16
CA LEU A 147 2.99 -12.35 -2.23
C LEU A 147 1.51 -12.53 -1.88
N HIS A 148 0.98 -13.71 -2.18
CA HIS A 148 -0.32 -14.17 -1.76
C HIS A 148 -0.23 -15.53 -1.09
N GLY A 149 -1.09 -15.77 -0.13
CA GLY A 149 -1.23 -17.06 0.55
C GLY A 149 -2.69 -17.34 0.86
N MET A 150 -3.01 -17.46 2.12
CA MET A 150 -4.39 -17.49 2.61
C MET A 150 -5.13 -16.21 2.18
N LEU A 151 -4.49 -15.08 2.39
CA LEU A 151 -4.85 -13.74 1.92
C LEU A 151 -3.58 -13.03 1.40
N HIS A 152 -3.62 -11.72 1.23
CA HIS A 152 -2.44 -10.86 1.19
C HIS A 152 -1.85 -10.69 2.60
N PRO A 153 -0.59 -10.28 2.75
CA PRO A 153 -0.01 -10.00 4.07
C PRO A 153 -0.73 -8.83 4.75
N GLU A 154 -1.30 -9.08 5.93
CA GLU A 154 -1.84 -8.06 6.83
C GLU A 154 -0.74 -7.56 7.77
N ALA A 155 0.35 -7.07 7.17
CA ALA A 155 1.59 -6.78 7.86
C ALA A 155 1.53 -5.57 8.80
N GLY A 156 0.54 -4.70 8.67
CA GLY A 156 0.23 -3.64 9.65
C GLY A 156 -0.24 -4.18 11.01
N HIS A 157 -0.64 -5.45 11.07
CA HIS A 157 -1.13 -6.06 12.32
C HIS A 157 -0.13 -6.98 13.03
N ILE A 158 1.16 -6.93 12.66
CA ILE A 158 2.21 -7.59 13.44
C ILE A 158 2.29 -6.98 14.85
N THR A 159 2.53 -7.84 15.86
CA THR A 159 2.70 -7.38 17.23
C THR A 159 4.06 -6.70 17.40
N LEU A 160 4.07 -5.52 18.00
CA LEU A 160 5.28 -4.81 18.37
C LEU A 160 5.51 -4.81 19.90
N ALA A 161 6.76 -4.72 20.30
CA ALA A 161 7.10 -4.47 21.69
C ALA A 161 6.76 -3.02 22.05
N ARG A 162 6.15 -2.81 23.22
CA ARG A 162 5.88 -1.46 23.74
C ARG A 162 7.20 -0.73 24.01
N VAL A 163 7.25 0.53 23.62
CA VAL A 163 8.39 1.39 23.91
C VAL A 163 8.29 1.88 25.36
N PRO A 164 9.41 1.90 26.13
CA PRO A 164 9.41 2.45 27.47
C PRO A 164 8.86 3.87 27.52
N GLY A 165 7.86 4.10 28.39
CA GLY A 165 7.14 5.36 28.51
C GLY A 165 5.86 5.45 27.66
N ASP A 166 5.54 4.45 26.82
CA ASP A 166 4.29 4.34 26.03
C ASP A 166 3.49 3.08 26.40
N GLU A 167 3.78 2.46 27.55
CA GLU A 167 3.15 1.20 27.98
C GLU A 167 1.65 1.36 28.21
N ASP A 168 1.22 2.51 28.72
CA ASP A 168 -0.17 2.80 29.07
C ASP A 168 -1.02 3.31 27.90
N PHE A 169 -0.42 3.57 26.74
CA PHE A 169 -1.18 4.01 25.57
C PHE A 169 -2.10 2.89 25.07
N ALA A 170 -3.41 3.15 25.03
CA ALA A 170 -4.38 2.21 24.46
C ALA A 170 -4.16 2.08 22.95
N CYS A 171 -3.79 0.86 22.49
CA CYS A 171 -3.63 0.57 21.07
C CYS A 171 -4.88 0.97 20.27
N HIS A 172 -4.72 1.74 19.22
CA HIS A 172 -5.85 2.28 18.44
C HIS A 172 -6.41 1.26 17.41
N CYS A 173 -6.13 -0.02 17.60
CA CYS A 173 -6.69 -1.11 16.79
C CYS A 173 -7.81 -1.81 17.58
N PRO A 174 -9.01 -1.99 17.00
CA PRO A 174 -10.11 -2.66 17.71
C PRO A 174 -9.89 -4.14 17.95
N SER A 175 -8.90 -4.75 17.30
CA SER A 175 -8.66 -6.20 17.33
C SER A 175 -7.40 -6.62 18.08
N HIS A 176 -6.47 -5.69 18.36
CA HIS A 176 -5.16 -6.01 18.91
C HIS A 176 -4.72 -4.99 19.96
N ASP A 177 -4.02 -5.48 20.98
CA ASP A 177 -3.53 -4.63 22.07
C ASP A 177 -2.16 -3.98 21.78
N SER A 178 -1.43 -4.44 20.79
CA SER A 178 -0.06 -3.96 20.50
C SER A 178 0.36 -4.23 19.05
N CYS A 179 -0.51 -3.95 18.07
CA CYS A 179 -0.10 -4.10 16.66
C CYS A 179 0.52 -2.83 16.11
N PHE A 180 1.30 -2.97 15.05
CA PHE A 180 2.01 -1.87 14.39
C PHE A 180 1.05 -0.73 13.99
N GLU A 181 -0.05 -1.03 13.32
CA GLU A 181 -1.06 -0.04 12.93
C GLU A 181 -1.63 0.71 14.14
N GLY A 182 -2.04 -0.04 15.17
CA GLY A 182 -2.66 0.54 16.35
C GLY A 182 -1.72 1.38 17.23
N LEU A 183 -0.39 1.26 17.01
CA LEU A 183 0.62 2.03 17.74
C LEU A 183 1.18 3.21 16.93
N ALA A 184 1.25 3.10 15.59
CA ALA A 184 2.00 4.03 14.75
C ALA A 184 1.21 4.61 13.56
N ALA A 185 -0.04 4.24 13.30
CA ALA A 185 -0.84 4.90 12.26
C ALA A 185 -1.25 6.31 12.67
N GLY A 186 -1.58 7.15 11.70
CA GLY A 186 -2.01 8.54 11.94
C GLY A 186 -3.07 8.70 13.03
N PRO A 187 -4.14 7.88 13.06
CA PRO A 187 -5.12 7.91 14.17
C PRO A 187 -4.52 7.60 15.55
N ALA A 188 -3.52 6.72 15.64
CA ALA A 188 -2.82 6.46 16.90
C ALA A 188 -2.02 7.68 17.35
N VAL A 189 -1.35 8.36 16.41
CA VAL A 189 -0.64 9.64 16.71
C VAL A 189 -1.62 10.69 17.19
N VAL A 190 -2.74 10.89 16.51
CA VAL A 190 -3.80 11.83 16.90
C VAL A 190 -4.31 11.55 18.31
N ALA A 191 -4.60 10.28 18.61
CA ALA A 191 -5.11 9.86 19.93
C ALA A 191 -4.07 10.04 21.04
N ARG A 192 -2.78 9.74 20.78
CA ARG A 192 -1.70 9.81 21.75
C ARG A 192 -1.36 11.25 22.14
N TYR A 193 -1.31 12.15 21.18
CA TYR A 193 -0.87 13.54 21.39
C TYR A 193 -2.03 14.54 21.50
N GLY A 194 -3.28 14.13 21.30
CA GLY A 194 -4.45 15.00 21.40
C GLY A 194 -4.50 16.09 20.33
N VAL A 195 -3.95 15.83 19.15
CA VAL A 195 -3.91 16.75 17.99
C VAL A 195 -5.02 16.43 17.01
N GLU A 196 -5.31 17.34 16.07
CA GLU A 196 -6.30 17.10 15.02
C GLU A 196 -5.72 16.26 13.86
N ARG A 197 -4.43 16.40 13.59
CA ARG A 197 -3.71 15.72 12.53
C ARG A 197 -2.31 15.29 12.96
N ALA A 198 -1.88 14.11 12.55
CA ALA A 198 -0.53 13.61 12.83
C ALA A 198 0.58 14.56 12.33
N SER A 199 0.33 15.28 11.23
CA SER A 199 1.27 16.27 10.68
C SER A 199 1.64 17.42 11.59
N GLU A 200 0.83 17.71 12.62
CA GLU A 200 1.13 18.74 13.63
C GLU A 200 2.31 18.36 14.51
N MET A 201 2.63 17.06 14.57
CA MET A 201 3.74 16.52 15.35
C MET A 201 5.06 16.43 14.56
N ALA A 202 5.10 16.86 13.29
CA ALA A 202 6.22 16.65 12.38
C ALA A 202 7.60 17.14 12.88
N ASP A 203 7.61 18.12 13.78
CA ASP A 203 8.82 18.69 14.39
C ASP A 203 8.96 18.35 15.89
N ASP A 204 8.02 17.60 16.48
CA ASP A 204 8.09 17.22 17.89
C ASP A 204 9.10 16.07 18.09
N GLU A 205 10.08 16.31 18.96
CA GLU A 205 11.17 15.35 19.21
C GLU A 205 10.69 14.05 19.88
N GLY A 206 9.69 14.12 20.77
CA GLY A 206 9.12 12.95 21.44
C GLY A 206 8.37 12.06 20.43
N PHE A 207 7.58 12.67 19.56
CA PHE A 207 6.93 11.98 18.46
C PHE A 207 7.95 11.33 17.52
N LEU A 208 8.94 12.08 17.05
CA LEU A 208 9.94 11.58 16.12
C LEU A 208 10.70 10.37 16.68
N GLU A 209 11.05 10.41 17.97
CA GLU A 209 11.74 9.31 18.66
C GLU A 209 10.85 8.07 18.79
N LEU A 210 9.61 8.23 19.26
CA LEU A 210 8.67 7.15 19.48
C LEU A 210 8.23 6.50 18.15
N GLU A 211 7.80 7.34 17.22
CA GLU A 211 7.28 6.89 15.91
C GLU A 211 8.35 6.16 15.10
N SER A 212 9.58 6.71 15.07
CA SER A 212 10.70 6.05 14.39
C SER A 212 11.03 4.69 15.02
N THR A 213 10.87 4.55 16.33
CA THR A 213 11.14 3.28 17.03
C THR A 213 10.10 2.23 16.66
N TYR A 214 8.80 2.56 16.64
CA TYR A 214 7.76 1.62 16.23
C TYR A 214 7.88 1.23 14.74
N ILE A 215 8.12 2.18 13.85
CA ILE A 215 8.33 1.89 12.43
C ILE A 215 9.56 1.00 12.25
N ALA A 216 10.64 1.24 12.96
CA ALA A 216 11.85 0.43 12.89
C ALA A 216 11.64 -1.01 13.36
N GLN A 217 10.84 -1.25 14.41
CA GLN A 217 10.47 -2.60 14.84
C GLN A 217 9.71 -3.35 13.73
N GLY A 218 8.75 -2.70 13.08
CA GLY A 218 8.03 -3.26 11.95
C GLY A 218 8.96 -3.61 10.79
N ILE A 219 9.81 -2.67 10.40
CA ILE A 219 10.80 -2.86 9.33
C ILE A 219 11.77 -3.99 9.66
N ALA A 220 12.31 -4.05 10.88
CA ALA A 220 13.21 -5.12 11.30
C ALA A 220 12.54 -6.51 11.20
N THR A 221 11.26 -6.60 11.56
CA THR A 221 10.47 -7.83 11.38
C THR A 221 10.42 -8.26 9.92
N TYR A 222 10.21 -7.32 8.99
CA TYR A 222 10.17 -7.63 7.54
C TYR A 222 11.56 -7.98 7.00
N ILE A 223 12.62 -7.35 7.49
CA ILE A 223 14.00 -7.70 7.14
C ILE A 223 14.29 -9.16 7.52
N TYR A 224 13.95 -9.56 8.75
CA TYR A 224 14.20 -10.92 9.22
C TYR A 224 13.34 -11.99 8.55
N THR A 225 12.11 -11.67 8.16
CA THR A 225 11.15 -12.65 7.66
C THR A 225 11.08 -12.74 6.14
N LEU A 226 11.31 -11.62 5.44
CA LEU A 226 11.13 -11.48 3.99
C LEU A 226 12.45 -11.23 3.25
N SER A 227 13.47 -10.77 3.96
CA SER A 227 14.81 -10.45 3.40
C SER A 227 14.74 -9.62 2.11
N PRO A 228 14.03 -8.47 2.10
CA PRO A 228 13.85 -7.68 0.89
C PRO A 228 15.17 -7.05 0.44
N GLN A 229 15.33 -6.84 -0.87
CA GLN A 229 16.44 -6.08 -1.46
C GLN A 229 16.24 -4.57 -1.31
N ARG A 230 14.99 -4.13 -1.08
CA ARG A 230 14.62 -2.73 -0.84
C ARG A 230 13.34 -2.61 -0.04
N ILE A 231 13.29 -1.59 0.82
CA ILE A 231 12.09 -1.19 1.54
C ILE A 231 11.72 0.21 1.08
N VAL A 232 10.48 0.37 0.62
CA VAL A 232 9.92 1.66 0.25
C VAL A 232 8.96 2.08 1.35
N LEU A 233 9.25 3.16 2.06
CA LEU A 233 8.44 3.68 3.15
C LEU A 233 7.77 4.98 2.73
N GLY A 234 6.45 4.96 2.64
CA GLY A 234 5.61 6.09 2.26
C GLY A 234 4.36 6.21 3.14
N GLY A 235 3.45 7.05 2.70
CA GLY A 235 2.20 7.34 3.40
C GLY A 235 2.23 8.66 4.15
N GLY A 236 1.06 9.15 4.55
CA GLY A 236 0.90 10.51 5.06
C GLY A 236 1.74 10.85 6.29
N VAL A 237 2.09 9.87 7.14
CA VAL A 237 2.92 10.15 8.34
C VAL A 237 4.36 10.47 7.94
N PRO A 238 5.12 9.62 7.21
CA PRO A 238 6.48 9.97 6.80
C PRO A 238 6.52 11.11 5.77
N ASP A 239 5.52 11.25 4.89
CA ASP A 239 5.49 12.30 3.88
C ASP A 239 5.39 13.71 4.51
N HIS A 240 4.69 13.84 5.64
CA HIS A 240 4.55 15.11 6.34
C HIS A 240 5.61 15.33 7.44
N ALA A 241 6.39 14.31 7.78
CA ALA A 241 7.45 14.38 8.79
C ALA A 241 8.81 13.97 8.20
N PRO A 242 9.45 14.80 7.36
CA PRO A 242 10.68 14.42 6.64
C PRO A 242 11.86 14.07 7.57
N LYS A 243 11.87 14.55 8.81
CA LYS A 243 12.87 14.19 9.82
C LYS A 243 12.73 12.75 10.32
N LEU A 244 11.61 12.09 10.03
CA LEU A 244 11.32 10.73 10.49
C LEU A 244 12.19 9.70 9.77
N MET A 245 12.34 9.82 8.44
CA MET A 245 13.08 8.84 7.63
C MET A 245 14.53 8.59 8.10
N PRO A 246 15.38 9.62 8.35
CA PRO A 246 16.73 9.38 8.87
C PRO A 246 16.73 8.69 10.24
N ARG A 247 15.76 8.98 11.11
CA ARG A 247 15.64 8.35 12.42
C ARG A 247 15.20 6.89 12.30
N VAL A 248 14.22 6.59 11.46
CA VAL A 248 13.82 5.20 11.16
C VAL A 248 15.02 4.38 10.71
N ARG A 249 15.84 4.88 9.79
CA ARG A 249 17.05 4.21 9.31
C ARG A 249 18.03 3.92 10.44
N ALA A 250 18.30 4.90 11.30
CA ALA A 250 19.18 4.74 12.45
C ALA A 250 18.62 3.69 13.44
N LYS A 251 17.31 3.76 13.74
CA LYS A 251 16.64 2.82 14.63
C LYS A 251 16.58 1.39 14.06
N VAL A 252 16.45 1.23 12.74
CA VAL A 252 16.55 -0.10 12.11
C VAL A 252 17.92 -0.71 12.34
N LEU A 253 19.00 0.05 12.15
CA LEU A 253 20.35 -0.43 12.42
C LEU A 253 20.55 -0.79 13.90
N GLU A 254 19.98 -0.01 14.83
CA GLU A 254 19.97 -0.33 16.26
C GLU A 254 19.23 -1.66 16.52
N GLN A 255 18.06 -1.88 15.90
CA GLN A 255 17.27 -3.12 16.04
C GLN A 255 18.00 -4.34 15.47
N ILE A 256 18.66 -4.19 14.31
CA ILE A 256 19.47 -5.25 13.71
C ILE A 256 20.71 -5.58 14.56
N ASN A 257 21.23 -4.57 15.26
CA ASN A 257 22.35 -4.71 16.22
C ASN A 257 23.55 -5.50 15.68
N GLY A 258 23.88 -5.32 14.41
CA GLY A 258 25.01 -6.00 13.76
C GLY A 258 24.82 -7.50 13.51
N TYR A 259 23.63 -8.07 13.77
CA TYR A 259 23.35 -9.48 13.49
C TYR A 259 23.42 -9.81 11.99
N LEU A 260 22.92 -8.90 11.15
CA LEU A 260 23.05 -8.97 9.71
C LEU A 260 24.08 -7.93 9.24
N ALA A 261 25.00 -8.36 8.37
CA ALA A 261 26.03 -7.51 7.77
C ALA A 261 25.97 -7.69 6.25
N THR A 262 25.03 -6.99 5.62
CA THR A 262 24.81 -7.04 4.16
C THR A 262 25.14 -5.68 3.52
N PRO A 263 25.43 -5.62 2.20
CA PRO A 263 25.64 -4.35 1.50
C PRO A 263 24.47 -3.38 1.65
N GLU A 264 23.24 -3.88 1.65
CA GLU A 264 22.01 -3.09 1.80
C GLU A 264 21.98 -2.38 3.16
N LEU A 265 22.29 -3.08 4.25
CA LEU A 265 22.34 -2.48 5.58
C LEU A 265 23.55 -1.56 5.78
N ALA A 266 24.63 -1.80 5.04
CA ALA A 266 25.78 -0.90 5.04
C ALA A 266 25.49 0.44 4.34
N ASP A 267 24.57 0.43 3.36
CA ASP A 267 24.07 1.61 2.65
C ASP A 267 22.56 1.78 2.92
N ILE A 268 22.23 2.03 4.19
CA ILE A 268 20.86 2.12 4.67
C ILE A 268 20.05 3.19 3.96
N ASP A 269 20.69 4.25 3.46
CA ASP A 269 20.04 5.37 2.79
C ASP A 269 19.48 4.98 1.41
N THR A 270 20.09 4.01 0.75
CA THR A 270 19.58 3.44 -0.51
C THR A 270 18.73 2.19 -0.29
N TYR A 271 18.76 1.61 0.90
CA TYR A 271 18.00 0.41 1.25
C TYR A 271 16.56 0.73 1.70
N ILE A 272 16.41 1.72 2.61
CA ILE A 272 15.10 2.22 3.04
C ILE A 272 14.89 3.57 2.39
N VAL A 273 13.99 3.66 1.43
CA VAL A 273 13.81 4.83 0.56
C VAL A 273 12.37 5.33 0.55
N PRO A 274 12.13 6.61 0.22
CA PRO A 274 10.78 7.08 -0.06
C PRO A 274 10.27 6.50 -1.39
N PRO A 275 8.93 6.56 -1.65
CA PRO A 275 8.35 6.26 -2.96
C PRO A 275 8.96 7.11 -4.08
N ALA A 276 9.13 6.51 -5.27
CA ALA A 276 9.74 7.18 -6.43
C ALA A 276 8.78 7.33 -7.63
N CYS A 277 7.50 6.98 -7.46
CA CYS A 277 6.47 7.09 -8.50
C CYS A 277 5.68 8.42 -8.45
N ASP A 278 6.19 9.46 -7.80
CA ASP A 278 5.57 10.80 -7.71
C ASP A 278 4.08 10.78 -7.29
N GLY A 279 3.74 9.94 -6.31
CA GLY A 279 2.38 9.77 -5.83
C GLY A 279 1.46 8.98 -6.77
N ASN A 280 2.00 8.34 -7.81
CA ASN A 280 1.26 7.51 -8.77
C ASN A 280 1.46 5.99 -8.56
N GLN A 281 2.11 5.57 -7.49
CA GLN A 281 2.46 4.16 -7.27
C GLN A 281 1.25 3.23 -7.35
N GLY A 282 0.09 3.60 -6.78
CA GLY A 282 -1.14 2.81 -6.85
C GLY A 282 -1.70 2.71 -8.27
N VAL A 283 -1.74 3.82 -9.00
CA VAL A 283 -2.17 3.87 -10.41
C VAL A 283 -1.23 3.08 -11.31
N LEU A 284 0.08 3.25 -11.14
CA LEU A 284 1.09 2.53 -11.91
C LEU A 284 1.04 1.02 -11.63
N GLY A 285 0.83 0.63 -10.37
CA GLY A 285 0.60 -0.75 -10.00
C GLY A 285 -0.67 -1.33 -10.63
N ALA A 286 -1.75 -0.55 -10.66
CA ALA A 286 -2.97 -0.95 -11.37
C ALA A 286 -2.71 -1.12 -12.87
N ILE A 287 -1.95 -0.22 -13.52
CA ILE A 287 -1.51 -0.42 -14.93
C ILE A 287 -0.76 -1.75 -15.07
N ALA A 288 0.17 -2.06 -14.17
CA ALA A 288 0.92 -3.31 -14.18
C ALA A 288 0.03 -4.55 -13.98
N LEU A 289 -0.98 -4.47 -13.10
CA LEU A 289 -1.98 -5.55 -12.93
C LEU A 289 -2.77 -5.78 -14.21
N GLY A 290 -3.23 -4.71 -14.87
CA GLY A 290 -3.92 -4.80 -16.15
C GLY A 290 -3.03 -5.36 -17.28
N ALA A 291 -1.75 -4.97 -17.32
CA ALA A 291 -0.78 -5.51 -18.26
C ALA A 291 -0.60 -7.03 -18.09
N ARG A 292 -0.46 -7.51 -16.86
CA ARG A 292 -0.37 -8.95 -16.56
C ARG A 292 -1.63 -9.71 -16.96
N ALA A 293 -2.81 -9.10 -16.82
CA ALA A 293 -4.08 -9.72 -17.25
C ALA A 293 -4.19 -9.90 -18.76
N LEU A 294 -3.38 -9.19 -19.58
CA LEU A 294 -3.28 -9.37 -21.02
C LEU A 294 -2.40 -10.55 -21.43
N GLU A 295 -1.50 -10.99 -20.56
CA GLU A 295 -0.54 -12.06 -20.83
C GLU A 295 -1.12 -13.43 -20.46
N GLY A 296 -2.21 -13.48 -19.71
CA GLY A 296 -2.96 -14.68 -19.31
C GLY A 296 -2.56 -15.17 -17.95
#